data_db4dad669a51cd3b64d342b8901afa81
#
_entry.id   db4dad669a51cd3b64d342b8901afa81
#
_cell.length_a   1.000
_cell.length_b   1.000
_cell.length_c   1.000
_cell.angle_alpha   90.00
_cell.angle_beta   90.00
_cell.angle_gamma   90.00
#
_symmetry.space_group_name_H-M   'P 1'
#
loop_
_entity.id
_entity.type
_entity.pdbx_description
1 polymer ?
#
loop_
_entity_poly.entity_id
_entity_poly.type
_entity_poly.pdbx_seq_one_letter_code
_entity_poly.pdbx_strand_id
1 'polypeptide(L)'
;MTNKYIDIASCRIFSSCWKRSKIVFTFILLLVVSACSTTKHLPEGEVLYTGNKTNFVDQSNTPVGQTAVGEIKAALDKSPSTKILGFIPFPFGMWVYNDFVKYEKGFGKWIFNRFAAKPVFISTVNPDIRVKVATNLLHDYGYFNGKVAQQTIVNPKDSLKARIEYTVDMRNPYFIDTVYYSRFTPKTLRIMERGRWRSLLSHGEQFNVSDLDEERNRISTLLRNLGYFYFRPDYMTYQADTTLVPGGHVSLKLLPVPGLPPAAQRQYYVGKTSVYLIGKNGEQPNDSMNYKGMDIHYYKKLQVRPNMLYRWMNYQAFVKNDSLRNLQRSRLYSQYRQQRIQEKLAQLSIFRYMDLQYTPQDTTATCDTLNVRLQATFDKPLDAELEVNVTTKSNDQTGPGASFSVTRKNVFGGGESWNVKLNGSYEWQTGGGKNS
;
A
#
# COMPACT_ATOMS: atom_id res chain seq x y z
N MET A 1 -84.01 -2.27 -9.36
CA MET A 1 -83.62 -1.98 -8.00
C MET A 1 -83.27 -3.31 -7.32
N THR A 2 -82.07 -3.73 -7.21
CA THR A 2 -81.61 -4.78 -6.33
C THR A 2 -80.17 -4.57 -6.05
N ASN A 3 -79.83 -4.18 -4.82
CA ASN A 3 -78.54 -3.96 -4.24
C ASN A 3 -77.75 -5.26 -4.13
N LYS A 4 -76.52 -5.29 -4.60
CA LYS A 4 -75.55 -6.34 -4.33
C LYS A 4 -74.67 -5.90 -3.17
N TYR A 5 -74.95 -6.40 -1.99
CA TYR A 5 -73.93 -6.48 -0.93
C TYR A 5 -73.05 -7.66 -1.22
N ILE A 6 -71.83 -7.42 -1.63
CA ILE A 6 -70.79 -8.44 -1.74
C ILE A 6 -69.84 -8.32 -0.55
N ASP A 7 -69.84 -9.35 0.22
CA ASP A 7 -69.06 -9.80 1.36
C ASP A 7 -67.71 -9.15 1.60
N ILE A 8 -67.68 -8.35 2.67
CA ILE A 8 -66.45 -7.93 3.38
C ILE A 8 -65.90 -9.04 4.30
N ALA A 9 -66.64 -10.13 4.48
CA ALA A 9 -66.25 -11.25 5.37
C ALA A 9 -65.17 -12.15 4.76
N SER A 10 -65.13 -12.36 3.46
CA SER A 10 -64.15 -13.24 2.80
C SER A 10 -62.74 -12.65 2.73
N CYS A 11 -62.57 -11.33 2.78
CA CYS A 11 -61.25 -10.68 2.75
C CYS A 11 -60.49 -10.75 4.09
N ARG A 12 -61.21 -10.82 5.22
CA ARG A 12 -60.62 -10.96 6.57
C ARG A 12 -60.10 -12.36 6.84
N ILE A 13 -60.76 -13.40 6.33
CA ILE A 13 -60.31 -14.81 6.52
C ILE A 13 -59.04 -15.06 5.71
N PHE A 14 -58.89 -14.50 4.53
CA PHE A 14 -57.66 -14.69 3.73
C PHE A 14 -56.44 -13.99 4.31
N SER A 15 -56.61 -12.80 4.92
CA SER A 15 -55.51 -12.06 5.54
C SER A 15 -55.05 -12.72 6.85
N SER A 16 -55.97 -13.34 7.59
CA SER A 16 -55.66 -14.10 8.83
C SER A 16 -54.92 -15.42 8.53
N CYS A 17 -55.33 -16.12 7.48
CA CYS A 17 -54.67 -17.36 7.04
C CYS A 17 -53.23 -17.11 6.55
N TRP A 18 -52.99 -16.00 5.82
CA TRP A 18 -51.64 -15.61 5.37
C TRP A 18 -50.74 -15.16 6.51
N LYS A 19 -51.25 -14.45 7.51
CA LYS A 19 -50.45 -14.09 8.70
C LYS A 19 -50.07 -15.34 9.53
N ARG A 20 -50.97 -16.28 9.69
CA ARG A 20 -50.70 -17.56 10.38
C ARG A 20 -49.73 -18.42 9.59
N SER A 21 -49.84 -18.49 8.25
CA SER A 21 -48.89 -19.21 7.40
C SER A 21 -47.48 -18.62 7.48
N LYS A 22 -47.35 -17.28 7.52
CA LYS A 22 -46.06 -16.62 7.72
C LYS A 22 -45.43 -16.94 9.09
N ILE A 23 -46.23 -16.94 10.15
CA ILE A 23 -45.76 -17.26 11.50
C ILE A 23 -45.34 -18.75 11.59
N VAL A 24 -46.11 -19.66 11.00
CA VAL A 24 -45.78 -21.07 10.94
C VAL A 24 -44.53 -21.31 10.10
N PHE A 25 -44.40 -20.64 8.94
CA PHE A 25 -43.22 -20.71 8.07
C PHE A 25 -41.98 -20.15 8.81
N THR A 26 -42.13 -19.03 9.52
CA THR A 26 -41.02 -18.47 10.32
C THR A 26 -40.63 -19.38 11.47
N PHE A 27 -41.61 -20.03 12.11
CA PHE A 27 -41.35 -20.97 13.19
C PHE A 27 -40.72 -22.28 12.70
N ILE A 28 -41.14 -22.81 11.55
CA ILE A 28 -40.49 -23.93 10.87
C ILE A 28 -39.07 -23.57 10.45
N LEU A 29 -38.88 -22.37 9.90
CA LEU A 29 -37.55 -21.87 9.52
C LEU A 29 -36.62 -21.77 10.72
N LEU A 30 -37.13 -21.26 11.89
CA LEU A 30 -36.42 -21.22 13.16
C LEU A 30 -36.09 -22.60 13.73
N LEU A 31 -37.01 -23.59 13.62
CA LEU A 31 -36.77 -24.96 14.04
C LEU A 31 -35.72 -25.68 13.16
N VAL A 32 -35.74 -25.46 11.86
CA VAL A 32 -34.75 -26.02 10.93
C VAL A 32 -33.36 -25.46 11.21
N VAL A 33 -33.28 -24.17 11.55
CA VAL A 33 -32.02 -23.50 11.89
C VAL A 33 -31.41 -23.99 13.21
N SER A 34 -32.25 -24.39 14.19
CA SER A 34 -31.78 -24.90 15.50
C SER A 34 -31.29 -26.35 15.49
N ALA A 35 -31.64 -27.14 14.47
CA ALA A 35 -31.30 -28.57 14.38
C ALA A 35 -29.96 -28.86 13.66
N CYS A 36 -29.35 -27.87 13.03
CA CYS A 36 -28.13 -28.08 12.26
C CYS A 36 -26.87 -28.10 13.15
N SER A 37 -26.24 -29.25 13.30
CA SER A 37 -24.92 -29.38 13.95
C SER A 37 -23.81 -28.80 13.09
N THR A 38 -22.92 -28.01 13.71
CA THR A 38 -21.71 -27.46 13.04
C THR A 38 -20.53 -28.41 13.09
N THR A 39 -20.63 -29.56 13.75
CA THR A 39 -19.54 -30.51 14.04
C THR A 39 -19.72 -31.89 13.43
N LYS A 40 -20.77 -32.12 12.61
CA LYS A 40 -21.20 -33.45 12.13
C LYS A 40 -20.17 -34.14 11.21
N HIS A 41 -19.41 -33.40 10.44
CA HIS A 41 -18.45 -33.92 9.44
C HIS A 41 -17.05 -33.34 9.67
N LEU A 42 -16.60 -33.30 10.93
CA LEU A 42 -15.21 -32.95 11.24
C LEU A 42 -14.33 -34.21 11.08
N PRO A 43 -13.08 -34.05 10.57
CA PRO A 43 -12.10 -35.14 10.60
C PRO A 43 -11.82 -35.61 12.03
N GLU A 44 -11.48 -36.90 12.17
CA GLU A 44 -11.12 -37.44 13.47
C GLU A 44 -9.90 -36.73 14.08
N GLY A 45 -9.98 -36.36 15.35
CA GLY A 45 -8.93 -35.66 16.09
C GLY A 45 -8.87 -34.15 15.88
N GLU A 46 -9.71 -33.55 15.00
CA GLU A 46 -9.74 -32.12 14.78
C GLU A 46 -10.79 -31.42 15.64
N VAL A 47 -10.43 -30.24 16.16
CA VAL A 47 -11.29 -29.39 16.98
C VAL A 47 -11.61 -28.12 16.22
N LEU A 48 -12.90 -27.80 16.11
CA LEU A 48 -13.39 -26.61 15.41
C LEU A 48 -13.02 -25.32 16.18
N TYR A 49 -12.35 -24.43 15.50
CA TYR A 49 -12.01 -23.10 16.04
C TYR A 49 -13.23 -22.17 16.01
N THR A 50 -13.61 -21.64 17.18
CA THR A 50 -14.77 -20.75 17.35
C THR A 50 -14.42 -19.29 17.52
N GLY A 51 -13.14 -18.95 17.57
CA GLY A 51 -12.63 -17.58 17.71
C GLY A 51 -11.54 -17.47 18.77
N ASN A 52 -11.01 -16.27 18.90
CA ASN A 52 -10.03 -15.96 19.93
C ASN A 52 -10.51 -14.82 20.85
N LYS A 53 -9.91 -14.75 22.01
CA LYS A 53 -9.98 -13.62 22.93
C LYS A 53 -8.55 -13.20 23.25
N THR A 54 -8.26 -11.91 23.14
CA THR A 54 -6.94 -11.35 23.46
C THR A 54 -7.09 -10.42 24.67
N ASN A 55 -6.37 -10.73 25.72
CA ASN A 55 -6.29 -9.93 26.96
C ASN A 55 -4.92 -9.29 27.01
N PHE A 56 -4.88 -7.96 27.18
CA PHE A 56 -3.64 -7.22 27.36
C PHE A 56 -3.48 -6.87 28.84
N VAL A 57 -2.27 -7.04 29.35
CA VAL A 57 -1.83 -6.65 30.69
C VAL A 57 -0.77 -5.58 30.55
N ASP A 58 -0.76 -4.60 31.45
CA ASP A 58 0.21 -3.49 31.48
C ASP A 58 0.30 -2.70 30.18
N GLN A 59 -0.86 -2.36 29.60
CA GLN A 59 -0.92 -1.53 28.38
C GLN A 59 -0.30 -0.14 28.60
N SER A 60 0.64 0.21 27.74
CA SER A 60 1.15 1.59 27.65
C SER A 60 0.18 2.49 26.88
N ASN A 61 -0.05 3.71 27.39
CA ASN A 61 -0.90 4.72 26.75
C ASN A 61 -0.13 5.61 25.74
N THR A 62 1.11 5.25 25.40
CA THR A 62 1.85 5.97 24.35
C THR A 62 1.22 5.72 22.97
N PRO A 63 1.32 6.68 22.02
CA PRO A 63 0.82 6.46 20.64
C PRO A 63 1.43 5.21 20.00
N VAL A 64 2.73 4.98 20.20
CA VAL A 64 3.46 3.79 19.73
C VAL A 64 2.90 2.52 20.37
N GLY A 65 2.61 2.55 21.68
CA GLY A 65 2.00 1.43 22.40
C GLY A 65 0.60 1.08 21.89
N GLN A 66 -0.22 2.08 21.56
CA GLN A 66 -1.55 1.84 20.97
C GLN A 66 -1.45 1.21 19.58
N THR A 67 -0.49 1.64 18.76
CA THR A 67 -0.22 1.02 17.45
C THR A 67 0.22 -0.43 17.63
N ALA A 68 1.14 -0.70 18.56
CA ALA A 68 1.59 -2.06 18.89
C ALA A 68 0.42 -2.97 19.30
N VAL A 69 -0.47 -2.49 20.18
CA VAL A 69 -1.69 -3.23 20.59
C VAL A 69 -2.56 -3.56 19.38
N GLY A 70 -2.76 -2.60 18.48
CA GLY A 70 -3.55 -2.79 17.26
C GLY A 70 -2.96 -3.88 16.35
N GLU A 71 -1.65 -3.83 16.07
CA GLU A 71 -0.96 -4.80 15.22
C GLU A 71 -0.86 -6.19 15.86
N ILE A 72 -0.54 -6.27 17.15
CA ILE A 72 -0.50 -7.54 17.88
C ILE A 72 -1.89 -8.19 17.88
N LYS A 73 -2.95 -7.41 18.12
CA LYS A 73 -4.31 -7.91 18.06
C LYS A 73 -4.65 -8.43 16.66
N ALA A 74 -4.28 -7.72 15.61
CA ALA A 74 -4.50 -8.16 14.24
C ALA A 74 -3.69 -9.44 13.90
N ALA A 75 -2.45 -9.57 14.37
CA ALA A 75 -1.62 -10.76 14.19
C ALA A 75 -2.18 -11.99 14.91
N LEU A 76 -2.77 -11.79 16.09
CA LEU A 76 -3.40 -12.86 16.88
C LEU A 76 -4.79 -13.22 16.39
N ASP A 77 -5.50 -12.29 15.72
CA ASP A 77 -6.87 -12.51 15.27
C ASP A 77 -6.94 -13.45 14.07
N LYS A 78 -7.90 -14.35 14.11
CA LYS A 78 -8.30 -15.21 13.00
C LYS A 78 -9.81 -15.34 13.00
N SER A 79 -10.43 -15.00 11.89
CA SER A 79 -11.87 -15.13 11.73
C SER A 79 -12.29 -16.61 11.73
N PRO A 80 -13.20 -17.03 12.63
CA PRO A 80 -13.72 -18.39 12.64
C PRO A 80 -14.73 -18.60 11.52
N SER A 81 -14.84 -19.85 11.03
CA SER A 81 -15.84 -20.24 10.03
C SER A 81 -17.28 -20.22 10.53
N THR A 82 -17.49 -20.04 11.84
CA THR A 82 -18.80 -19.97 12.49
C THR A 82 -19.45 -18.59 12.48
N LYS A 83 -18.81 -17.60 11.86
CA LYS A 83 -19.33 -16.23 11.76
C LYS A 83 -19.50 -15.80 10.30
N ILE A 84 -20.55 -15.06 9.99
CA ILE A 84 -20.72 -14.37 8.72
C ILE A 84 -20.13 -12.97 8.84
N LEU A 85 -19.38 -12.52 7.81
CA LEU A 85 -18.69 -11.23 7.77
C LEU A 85 -17.74 -11.00 8.97
N GLY A 86 -17.30 -12.08 9.64
CA GLY A 86 -16.37 -11.99 10.76
C GLY A 86 -16.97 -11.60 12.12
N PHE A 87 -18.15 -10.98 12.15
CA PHE A 87 -18.76 -10.45 13.38
C PHE A 87 -20.15 -11.03 13.72
N ILE A 88 -20.96 -11.44 12.73
CA ILE A 88 -22.30 -12.01 12.98
C ILE A 88 -22.14 -13.49 13.36
N PRO A 89 -22.55 -13.92 14.57
CA PRO A 89 -22.44 -15.31 15.05
C PRO A 89 -23.52 -16.21 14.40
N PHE A 90 -23.48 -16.36 13.09
CA PHE A 90 -24.42 -17.18 12.32
C PHE A 90 -23.66 -18.18 11.45
N PRO A 91 -23.65 -19.48 11.77
CA PRO A 91 -22.81 -20.49 11.13
C PRO A 91 -23.38 -21.03 9.81
N PHE A 92 -24.04 -20.20 9.01
CA PHE A 92 -24.69 -20.62 7.76
C PHE A 92 -23.75 -21.37 6.80
N GLY A 93 -22.55 -20.83 6.58
CA GLY A 93 -21.57 -21.47 5.70
C GLY A 93 -21.13 -22.86 6.19
N MET A 94 -21.08 -23.06 7.51
CA MET A 94 -20.77 -24.37 8.11
C MET A 94 -21.93 -25.36 7.98
N TRP A 95 -23.17 -24.89 8.07
CA TRP A 95 -24.33 -25.74 7.82
C TRP A 95 -24.37 -26.22 6.38
N VAL A 96 -24.17 -25.28 5.44
CA VAL A 96 -24.06 -25.63 4.01
C VAL A 96 -22.90 -26.61 3.78
N TYR A 97 -21.77 -26.41 4.45
CA TYR A 97 -20.64 -27.35 4.37
C TYR A 97 -21.07 -28.77 4.82
N ASN A 98 -21.64 -28.89 6.02
CA ASN A 98 -22.00 -30.19 6.59
C ASN A 98 -23.10 -30.93 5.80
N ASP A 99 -24.07 -30.19 5.24
CA ASP A 99 -25.20 -30.81 4.54
C ASP A 99 -24.87 -31.16 3.09
N PHE A 100 -23.99 -30.38 2.45
CA PHE A 100 -23.71 -30.52 1.02
C PHE A 100 -22.31 -31.05 0.70
N VAL A 101 -21.44 -31.32 1.67
CA VAL A 101 -20.06 -31.81 1.44
C VAL A 101 -20.02 -33.14 0.66
N LYS A 102 -21.05 -33.99 0.77
CA LYS A 102 -21.15 -35.29 0.09
C LYS A 102 -21.61 -35.20 -1.37
N TYR A 103 -22.10 -34.04 -1.83
CA TYR A 103 -22.60 -33.91 -3.21
C TYR A 103 -21.44 -33.61 -4.17
N GLU A 104 -21.19 -34.54 -5.10
CA GLU A 104 -20.13 -34.39 -6.11
C GLU A 104 -20.59 -33.65 -7.38
N LYS A 105 -21.89 -33.69 -7.71
CA LYS A 105 -22.48 -33.12 -8.92
C LYS A 105 -23.85 -32.50 -8.68
N GLY A 106 -24.35 -31.72 -9.62
CA GLY A 106 -25.70 -31.13 -9.60
C GLY A 106 -25.86 -29.91 -8.71
N PHE A 107 -27.13 -29.60 -8.39
CA PHE A 107 -27.51 -28.38 -7.63
C PHE A 107 -26.91 -28.34 -6.22
N GLY A 108 -26.80 -29.49 -5.54
CA GLY A 108 -26.14 -29.58 -4.22
C GLY A 108 -24.67 -29.15 -4.27
N LYS A 109 -23.92 -29.55 -5.29
CA LYS A 109 -22.53 -29.12 -5.51
C LYS A 109 -22.43 -27.63 -5.80
N TRP A 110 -23.38 -27.06 -6.56
CA TRP A 110 -23.44 -25.63 -6.81
C TRP A 110 -23.66 -24.83 -5.53
N ILE A 111 -24.61 -25.24 -4.66
CA ILE A 111 -24.84 -24.64 -3.34
C ILE A 111 -23.56 -24.72 -2.49
N PHE A 112 -22.92 -25.88 -2.44
CA PHE A 112 -21.68 -26.08 -1.71
C PHE A 112 -20.59 -25.11 -2.18
N ASN A 113 -20.34 -25.03 -3.47
CA ASN A 113 -19.29 -24.16 -4.03
C ASN A 113 -19.55 -22.66 -3.80
N ARG A 114 -20.84 -22.27 -3.71
CA ARG A 114 -21.22 -20.86 -3.57
C ARG A 114 -21.30 -20.37 -2.13
N PHE A 115 -21.71 -21.24 -1.21
CA PHE A 115 -22.11 -20.82 0.14
C PHE A 115 -21.42 -21.56 1.27
N ALA A 116 -20.75 -22.70 1.00
CA ALA A 116 -20.07 -23.45 2.04
C ALA A 116 -18.85 -22.71 2.58
N ALA A 117 -18.72 -22.60 3.89
CA ALA A 117 -17.51 -22.15 4.57
C ALA A 117 -16.73 -23.40 5.02
N LYS A 118 -15.47 -23.50 4.60
CA LYS A 118 -14.59 -24.57 5.09
C LYS A 118 -14.35 -24.42 6.60
N PRO A 119 -14.39 -25.52 7.36
CA PRO A 119 -14.10 -25.48 8.79
C PRO A 119 -12.67 -24.97 9.03
N VAL A 120 -12.51 -24.12 10.03
CA VAL A 120 -11.19 -23.69 10.52
C VAL A 120 -10.92 -24.46 11.81
N PHE A 121 -9.81 -25.20 11.85
CA PHE A 121 -9.42 -26.03 12.97
C PHE A 121 -8.35 -25.33 13.83
N ILE A 122 -8.26 -25.72 15.10
CA ILE A 122 -7.20 -25.21 16.00
C ILE A 122 -5.81 -25.51 15.41
N SER A 123 -5.61 -26.70 14.84
CA SER A 123 -4.37 -27.07 14.13
C SER A 123 -4.00 -26.10 13.00
N THR A 124 -4.99 -25.66 12.22
CA THR A 124 -4.80 -24.71 11.10
C THR A 124 -4.52 -23.28 11.56
N VAL A 125 -5.02 -22.89 12.75
CA VAL A 125 -4.76 -21.55 13.30
C VAL A 125 -3.30 -21.40 13.72
N ASN A 126 -2.62 -22.49 14.10
CA ASN A 126 -1.23 -22.51 14.57
C ASN A 126 -0.96 -21.46 15.66
N PRO A 127 -1.56 -21.59 16.86
CA PRO A 127 -1.46 -20.56 17.90
C PRO A 127 -0.03 -20.29 18.34
N ASP A 128 0.86 -21.28 18.33
CA ASP A 128 2.28 -21.11 18.71
C ASP A 128 3.04 -20.21 17.73
N ILE A 129 2.76 -20.30 16.43
CA ILE A 129 3.36 -19.41 15.43
C ILE A 129 2.86 -17.98 15.64
N ARG A 130 1.56 -17.81 15.94
CA ARG A 130 0.98 -16.49 16.24
C ARG A 130 1.57 -15.87 17.49
N VAL A 131 1.81 -16.66 18.54
CA VAL A 131 2.50 -16.22 19.75
C VAL A 131 3.91 -15.71 19.41
N LYS A 132 4.67 -16.46 18.59
CA LYS A 132 6.01 -16.01 18.15
C LYS A 132 5.96 -14.70 17.37
N VAL A 133 5.02 -14.58 16.44
CA VAL A 133 4.84 -13.32 15.67
C VAL A 133 4.47 -12.16 16.60
N ALA A 134 3.53 -12.36 17.52
CA ALA A 134 3.14 -11.34 18.48
C ALA A 134 4.28 -10.95 19.44
N THR A 135 5.13 -11.91 19.84
CA THR A 135 6.31 -11.63 20.66
C THR A 135 7.36 -10.84 19.88
N ASN A 136 7.57 -11.15 18.60
CA ASN A 136 8.46 -10.36 17.76
C ASN A 136 7.94 -8.92 17.59
N LEU A 137 6.62 -8.75 17.37
CA LEU A 137 6.01 -7.42 17.31
C LEU A 137 6.19 -6.64 18.64
N LEU A 138 6.08 -7.31 19.80
CA LEU A 138 6.41 -6.64 21.08
C LEU A 138 7.84 -6.10 21.08
N HIS A 139 8.82 -6.91 20.64
CA HIS A 139 10.22 -6.49 20.55
C HIS A 139 10.42 -5.36 19.54
N ASP A 140 9.73 -5.42 18.39
CA ASP A 140 9.81 -4.38 17.35
C ASP A 140 9.32 -3.01 17.86
N TYR A 141 8.40 -3.00 18.82
CA TYR A 141 7.91 -1.81 19.51
C TYR A 141 8.60 -1.47 20.82
N GLY A 142 9.75 -2.14 21.12
CA GLY A 142 10.58 -1.86 22.29
C GLY A 142 10.13 -2.54 23.59
N TYR A 143 9.16 -3.46 23.55
CA TYR A 143 8.74 -4.23 24.73
C TYR A 143 9.57 -5.51 24.87
N PHE A 144 10.89 -5.38 25.08
CA PHE A 144 11.82 -6.50 25.07
C PHE A 144 11.57 -7.52 26.18
N ASN A 145 10.95 -7.12 27.28
CA ASN A 145 10.55 -7.99 28.39
C ASN A 145 9.12 -8.51 28.27
N GLY A 146 8.40 -8.10 27.19
CA GLY A 146 7.04 -8.51 26.95
C GLY A 146 6.91 -10.01 26.67
N LYS A 147 5.78 -10.59 27.08
CA LYS A 147 5.51 -12.03 26.90
C LYS A 147 4.11 -12.24 26.35
N VAL A 148 3.99 -13.22 25.46
CA VAL A 148 2.69 -13.66 24.95
C VAL A 148 2.50 -15.10 25.31
N ALA A 149 1.36 -15.40 25.95
CA ALA A 149 0.94 -16.77 26.28
C ALA A 149 -0.35 -17.10 25.55
N GLN A 150 -0.57 -18.37 25.24
CA GLN A 150 -1.80 -18.87 24.66
C GLN A 150 -2.37 -20.02 25.50
N GLN A 151 -3.71 -20.11 25.52
CA GLN A 151 -4.42 -21.24 26.12
C GLN A 151 -5.60 -21.62 25.23
N THR A 152 -5.70 -22.90 24.90
CA THR A 152 -6.85 -23.44 24.18
C THR A 152 -7.94 -23.83 25.19
N ILE A 153 -9.11 -23.20 25.10
CA ILE A 153 -10.24 -23.43 25.97
C ILE A 153 -11.29 -24.20 25.20
N VAL A 154 -11.48 -25.47 25.57
CA VAL A 154 -12.51 -26.34 25.02
C VAL A 154 -13.90 -25.90 25.56
N ASN A 155 -14.90 -25.91 24.67
CA ASN A 155 -16.27 -25.57 25.07
C ASN A 155 -16.84 -26.67 25.96
N PRO A 156 -17.32 -26.35 27.19
CA PRO A 156 -17.88 -27.35 28.11
C PRO A 156 -19.11 -28.11 27.59
N LYS A 157 -19.85 -27.50 26.63
CA LYS A 157 -21.06 -28.08 26.02
C LYS A 157 -20.78 -28.93 24.78
N ASP A 158 -19.60 -28.75 24.12
CA ASP A 158 -19.25 -29.43 22.89
C ASP A 158 -17.73 -29.52 22.80
N SER A 159 -17.17 -30.69 23.13
CA SER A 159 -15.73 -30.94 23.16
C SER A 159 -15.04 -30.82 21.78
N LEU A 160 -15.81 -30.85 20.68
CA LEU A 160 -15.32 -30.66 19.33
C LEU A 160 -15.16 -29.15 18.95
N LYS A 161 -15.45 -28.25 19.89
CA LYS A 161 -15.31 -26.80 19.73
C LYS A 161 -14.35 -26.24 20.75
N ALA A 162 -13.44 -25.39 20.30
CA ALA A 162 -12.54 -24.64 21.20
C ALA A 162 -12.32 -23.22 20.72
N ARG A 163 -11.96 -22.37 21.67
CA ARG A 163 -11.47 -21.02 21.42
C ARG A 163 -10.04 -20.89 21.93
N ILE A 164 -9.29 -19.95 21.36
CA ILE A 164 -7.94 -19.62 21.85
C ILE A 164 -8.02 -18.35 22.68
N GLU A 165 -7.44 -18.38 23.86
CA GLU A 165 -7.27 -17.19 24.68
C GLU A 165 -5.79 -16.82 24.72
N TYR A 166 -5.48 -15.60 24.23
CA TYR A 166 -4.15 -15.03 24.26
C TYR A 166 -4.04 -14.03 25.39
N THR A 167 -2.97 -14.14 26.18
CA THR A 167 -2.61 -13.15 27.20
C THR A 167 -1.31 -12.49 26.77
N VAL A 168 -1.36 -11.18 26.55
CA VAL A 168 -0.23 -10.33 26.14
C VAL A 168 0.16 -9.48 27.34
N ASP A 169 1.27 -9.79 27.97
CA ASP A 169 1.90 -9.00 29.03
C ASP A 169 2.94 -8.09 28.36
N MET A 170 2.59 -6.79 28.21
CA MET A 170 3.46 -5.85 27.48
C MET A 170 4.63 -5.37 28.31
N ARG A 171 4.45 -5.17 29.61
CA ARG A 171 5.42 -4.53 30.49
C ARG A 171 5.86 -3.12 30.04
N ASN A 172 6.98 -2.63 30.58
CA ASN A 172 7.48 -1.29 30.24
C ASN A 172 8.24 -1.31 28.92
N PRO A 173 7.97 -0.33 28.02
CA PRO A 173 8.75 -0.16 26.80
C PRO A 173 10.14 0.40 27.10
N TYR A 174 11.07 0.20 26.18
CA TYR A 174 12.40 0.81 26.19
C TYR A 174 12.38 2.11 25.39
N PHE A 175 13.19 3.08 25.85
CA PHE A 175 13.34 4.40 25.24
C PHE A 175 14.76 4.58 24.71
N ILE A 176 14.89 5.35 23.64
CA ILE A 176 16.21 5.64 23.04
C ILE A 176 16.97 6.60 23.98
N ASP A 177 18.16 6.19 24.39
CA ASP A 177 19.08 7.04 25.14
C ASP A 177 19.94 7.86 24.18
N THR A 178 20.78 7.20 23.40
CA THR A 178 21.70 7.85 22.46
C THR A 178 21.81 7.08 21.16
N VAL A 179 22.15 7.82 20.09
CA VAL A 179 22.42 7.22 18.77
C VAL A 179 23.82 7.62 18.31
N TYR A 180 24.68 6.66 17.98
CA TYR A 180 26.03 6.87 17.50
C TYR A 180 26.21 6.36 16.08
N TYR A 181 26.96 7.10 15.25
CA TYR A 181 27.41 6.65 13.94
C TYR A 181 28.88 6.23 14.01
N SER A 182 29.22 5.05 13.51
CA SER A 182 30.56 4.52 13.64
C SER A 182 30.97 3.65 12.43
N ARG A 183 32.28 3.52 12.21
CA ARG A 183 32.90 2.68 11.16
C ARG A 183 32.58 3.06 9.71
N PHE A 184 31.99 4.20 9.45
CA PHE A 184 31.89 4.76 8.10
C PHE A 184 33.14 5.57 7.76
N THR A 185 33.31 5.90 6.46
CA THR A 185 34.42 6.79 6.07
C THR A 185 34.30 8.16 6.73
N PRO A 186 35.41 8.87 7.01
CA PRO A 186 35.38 10.20 7.67
C PRO A 186 34.50 11.22 6.93
N LYS A 187 34.41 11.10 5.61
CA LYS A 187 33.55 11.98 4.77
C LYS A 187 32.07 11.68 4.98
N THR A 188 31.70 10.39 4.98
CA THR A 188 30.33 9.94 5.22
C THR A 188 29.87 10.27 6.62
N LEU A 189 30.69 10.03 7.65
CA LEU A 189 30.39 10.39 9.04
C LEU A 189 30.09 11.88 9.18
N ARG A 190 30.93 12.75 8.61
CA ARG A 190 30.67 14.21 8.65
C ARG A 190 29.35 14.61 8.00
N ILE A 191 28.93 13.92 6.94
CA ILE A 191 27.64 14.17 6.28
C ILE A 191 26.49 13.72 7.19
N MET A 192 26.59 12.54 7.79
CA MET A 192 25.57 11.98 8.67
C MET A 192 25.41 12.85 9.93
N GLU A 193 26.53 13.26 10.55
CA GLU A 193 26.51 14.14 11.73
C GLU A 193 25.90 15.52 11.43
N ARG A 194 26.22 16.10 10.28
CA ARG A 194 25.59 17.37 9.86
C ARG A 194 24.08 17.24 9.61
N GLY A 195 23.62 16.05 9.22
CA GLY A 195 22.22 15.74 9.00
C GLY A 195 21.46 15.28 10.26
N ARG A 196 22.14 15.17 11.41
CA ARG A 196 21.59 14.61 12.64
C ARG A 196 20.37 15.37 13.18
N TRP A 197 20.34 16.69 13.00
CA TRP A 197 19.22 17.53 13.43
C TRP A 197 17.86 17.16 12.79
N ARG A 198 17.87 16.35 11.72
CA ARG A 198 16.69 15.77 11.06
C ARG A 198 16.49 14.29 11.40
N SER A 199 17.23 13.76 12.36
CA SER A 199 17.07 12.36 12.77
C SER A 199 15.65 12.12 13.28
N LEU A 200 15.14 10.95 12.95
CA LEU A 200 13.86 10.45 13.46
C LEU A 200 14.03 9.77 14.81
N LEU A 201 15.30 9.58 15.25
CA LEU A 201 15.64 8.91 16.50
C LEU A 201 16.13 9.95 17.51
N SER A 202 15.26 10.37 18.40
CA SER A 202 15.55 11.37 19.43
C SER A 202 15.69 10.72 20.80
N HIS A 203 16.45 11.36 21.69
CA HIS A 203 16.54 10.94 23.09
C HIS A 203 15.17 10.97 23.76
N GLY A 204 14.82 9.91 24.49
CA GLY A 204 13.55 9.78 25.20
C GLY A 204 12.37 9.34 24.35
N GLU A 205 12.55 9.11 23.04
CA GLU A 205 11.52 8.47 22.21
C GLU A 205 11.48 6.95 22.46
N GLN A 206 10.28 6.36 22.38
CA GLN A 206 10.12 4.92 22.53
C GLN A 206 10.81 4.21 21.36
N PHE A 207 11.54 3.13 21.67
CA PHE A 207 12.16 2.28 20.64
C PHE A 207 11.10 1.69 19.72
N ASN A 208 11.35 1.82 18.41
CA ASN A 208 10.48 1.28 17.36
C ASN A 208 11.32 0.92 16.14
N VAL A 209 11.25 -0.32 15.67
CA VAL A 209 12.01 -0.79 14.50
C VAL A 209 11.63 -0.05 13.23
N SER A 210 10.36 0.36 13.08
CA SER A 210 9.92 1.15 11.93
C SER A 210 10.68 2.49 11.83
N ASP A 211 10.89 3.18 12.96
CA ASP A 211 11.62 4.45 13.00
C ASP A 211 13.11 4.24 12.69
N LEU A 212 13.69 3.08 13.09
CA LEU A 212 15.05 2.70 12.71
C LEU A 212 15.19 2.52 11.19
N ASP A 213 14.19 1.90 10.56
CA ASP A 213 14.16 1.67 9.11
C ASP A 213 13.96 2.98 8.35
N GLU A 214 13.07 3.84 8.82
CA GLU A 214 12.87 5.18 8.25
C GLU A 214 14.12 6.04 8.38
N GLU A 215 14.84 5.98 9.49
CA GLU A 215 16.11 6.67 9.67
C GLU A 215 17.18 6.14 8.71
N ARG A 216 17.30 4.82 8.48
CA ARG A 216 18.18 4.25 7.45
C ARG A 216 17.81 4.78 6.06
N ASN A 217 16.52 4.84 5.73
CA ASN A 217 16.02 5.40 4.48
C ASN A 217 16.38 6.89 4.35
N ARG A 218 16.20 7.67 5.40
CA ARG A 218 16.54 9.10 5.47
C ARG A 218 18.04 9.32 5.23
N ILE A 219 18.89 8.58 5.92
CA ILE A 219 20.35 8.67 5.78
C ILE A 219 20.78 8.26 4.37
N SER A 220 20.24 7.17 3.84
CA SER A 220 20.49 6.73 2.46
C SER A 220 20.11 7.81 1.45
N THR A 221 18.94 8.43 1.59
CA THR A 221 18.48 9.52 0.74
C THR A 221 19.38 10.75 0.86
N LEU A 222 19.82 11.11 2.07
CA LEU A 222 20.77 12.19 2.31
C LEU A 222 22.09 11.95 1.56
N LEU A 223 22.65 10.75 1.68
CA LEU A 223 23.89 10.38 1.02
C LEU A 223 23.74 10.34 -0.51
N ARG A 224 22.66 9.75 -1.02
CA ARG A 224 22.37 9.70 -2.45
C ARG A 224 22.15 11.10 -3.05
N ASN A 225 21.61 12.03 -2.30
CA ASN A 225 21.51 13.43 -2.72
C ASN A 225 22.86 14.17 -2.74
N LEU A 226 23.87 13.60 -2.12
CA LEU A 226 25.25 14.10 -2.09
C LEU A 226 26.23 13.23 -2.90
N GLY A 227 25.73 12.50 -3.87
CA GLY A 227 26.55 11.79 -4.87
C GLY A 227 26.75 10.30 -4.62
N TYR A 228 26.36 9.73 -3.52
CA TYR A 228 26.55 8.30 -3.23
C TYR A 228 25.52 7.43 -3.95
N PHE A 229 25.64 7.32 -5.26
CA PHE A 229 24.64 6.71 -6.16
C PHE A 229 24.23 5.29 -5.74
N TYR A 230 25.21 4.43 -5.39
CA TYR A 230 24.97 3.03 -5.05
C TYR A 230 24.64 2.81 -3.58
N PHE A 231 24.59 3.87 -2.76
CA PHE A 231 24.29 3.70 -1.34
C PHE A 231 22.82 3.28 -1.13
N ARG A 232 22.59 2.27 -0.26
CA ARG A 232 21.25 1.72 0.04
C ARG A 232 21.02 1.67 1.54
N PRO A 233 19.75 1.69 2.01
CA PRO A 233 19.44 1.53 3.44
C PRO A 233 19.99 0.22 4.03
N ASP A 234 19.93 -0.87 3.24
CA ASP A 234 20.40 -2.21 3.65
C ASP A 234 21.90 -2.30 3.92
N TYR A 235 22.66 -1.26 3.55
CA TYR A 235 24.10 -1.17 3.86
C TYR A 235 24.37 -0.65 5.27
N MET A 236 23.34 -0.41 6.06
CA MET A 236 23.40 0.05 7.45
C MET A 236 22.69 -0.93 8.37
N THR A 237 23.27 -1.17 9.53
CA THR A 237 22.66 -1.99 10.59
C THR A 237 22.80 -1.29 11.94
N TYR A 238 21.85 -1.56 12.83
CA TYR A 238 21.93 -1.09 14.21
C TYR A 238 22.45 -2.17 15.13
N GLN A 239 23.27 -1.77 16.07
CA GLN A 239 23.63 -2.52 17.26
C GLN A 239 22.98 -1.81 18.46
N ALA A 240 22.09 -2.51 19.16
CA ALA A 240 21.45 -2.01 20.37
C ALA A 240 22.21 -2.50 21.61
N ASP A 241 22.40 -1.63 22.59
CA ASP A 241 23.02 -1.94 23.87
C ASP A 241 22.14 -1.40 25.00
N THR A 242 21.73 -2.28 25.89
CA THR A 242 20.91 -1.98 27.06
C THR A 242 21.69 -2.12 28.38
N THR A 243 22.97 -2.49 28.33
CA THR A 243 23.79 -2.79 29.51
C THR A 243 24.52 -1.58 30.07
N LEU A 244 24.83 -0.61 29.19
CA LEU A 244 25.60 0.61 29.55
C LEU A 244 24.73 1.84 29.81
N VAL A 245 23.39 1.66 29.83
CA VAL A 245 22.41 2.75 29.95
C VAL A 245 21.46 2.48 31.13
N PRO A 246 20.76 3.50 31.65
CA PRO A 246 19.77 3.29 32.71
C PRO A 246 18.70 2.27 32.31
N GLY A 247 18.14 1.58 33.31
CA GLY A 247 17.10 0.56 33.06
C GLY A 247 15.92 1.15 32.27
N GLY A 248 15.44 0.41 31.29
CA GLY A 248 14.37 0.86 30.38
C GLY A 248 14.86 1.77 29.24
N HIS A 249 16.16 1.89 29.02
CA HIS A 249 16.74 2.65 27.92
C HIS A 249 17.63 1.77 27.03
N VAL A 250 17.84 2.22 25.79
CA VAL A 250 18.68 1.55 24.80
C VAL A 250 19.57 2.56 24.09
N SER A 251 20.86 2.26 24.01
CA SER A 251 21.82 2.98 23.19
C SER A 251 21.95 2.31 21.83
N LEU A 252 21.85 3.10 20.76
CA LEU A 252 21.85 2.61 19.38
C LEU A 252 23.14 3.02 18.67
N LYS A 253 23.81 2.06 18.04
CA LYS A 253 24.99 2.28 17.22
C LYS A 253 24.73 1.88 15.79
N LEU A 254 24.70 2.88 14.89
CA LEU A 254 24.54 2.65 13.45
C LEU A 254 25.92 2.33 12.83
N LEU A 255 26.00 1.21 12.17
CA LEU A 255 27.21 0.62 11.58
C LEU A 255 26.99 0.29 10.10
N PRO A 256 28.03 0.32 9.27
CA PRO A 256 27.97 -0.32 7.96
C PRO A 256 27.92 -1.84 8.12
N VAL A 257 27.19 -2.50 7.21
CA VAL A 257 27.20 -3.96 7.14
C VAL A 257 28.60 -4.47 6.76
N PRO A 258 29.02 -5.66 7.23
CA PRO A 258 30.26 -6.29 6.80
C PRO A 258 30.25 -6.47 5.27
N GLY A 259 31.39 -6.17 4.61
CA GLY A 259 31.49 -6.30 3.15
C GLY A 259 30.80 -5.20 2.35
N LEU A 260 30.57 -4.02 2.93
CA LEU A 260 30.01 -2.86 2.20
C LEU A 260 30.81 -2.60 0.90
N PRO A 261 30.15 -2.62 -0.29
CA PRO A 261 30.83 -2.44 -1.57
C PRO A 261 31.59 -1.11 -1.65
N PRO A 262 32.83 -1.09 -2.16
CA PRO A 262 33.62 0.15 -2.34
C PRO A 262 32.88 1.19 -3.21
N ALA A 263 32.10 0.73 -4.20
CA ALA A 263 31.28 1.59 -5.04
C ALA A 263 30.21 2.38 -4.24
N ALA A 264 29.66 1.81 -3.17
CA ALA A 264 28.70 2.50 -2.31
C ALA A 264 29.34 3.58 -1.41
N GLN A 265 30.67 3.53 -1.23
CA GLN A 265 31.40 4.44 -0.33
C GLN A 265 31.99 5.66 -1.04
N ARG A 266 31.75 5.82 -2.34
CA ARG A 266 32.27 6.95 -3.12
C ARG A 266 31.15 7.82 -3.69
N GLN A 267 31.52 9.06 -4.03
CA GLN A 267 30.62 10.00 -4.69
C GLN A 267 30.77 9.86 -6.21
N TYR A 268 29.65 9.97 -6.91
CA TYR A 268 29.54 9.93 -8.36
C TYR A 268 29.14 11.29 -8.94
N TYR A 269 29.71 11.59 -10.10
CA TYR A 269 29.45 12.81 -10.85
C TYR A 269 28.66 12.48 -12.11
N VAL A 270 27.80 13.39 -12.54
CA VAL A 270 27.08 13.27 -13.81
C VAL A 270 28.01 13.66 -14.96
N GLY A 271 28.17 12.73 -15.88
CA GLY A 271 29.00 12.89 -17.09
C GLY A 271 28.15 13.31 -18.29
N LYS A 272 28.33 12.57 -19.40
CA LYS A 272 27.63 12.81 -20.66
C LYS A 272 26.14 12.51 -20.56
N THR A 273 25.32 13.36 -21.18
CA THR A 273 23.88 13.16 -21.28
C THR A 273 23.48 12.88 -22.72
N SER A 274 22.79 11.75 -22.94
CA SER A 274 22.27 11.34 -24.23
C SER A 274 20.77 11.09 -24.16
N VAL A 275 20.02 11.62 -25.11
CA VAL A 275 18.55 11.52 -25.19
C VAL A 275 18.19 10.77 -26.48
N TYR A 276 17.43 9.70 -26.35
CA TYR A 276 16.95 8.88 -27.48
C TYR A 276 15.44 9.03 -27.60
N LEU A 277 15.01 9.70 -28.67
CA LEU A 277 13.60 9.96 -28.95
C LEU A 277 13.08 8.97 -29.98
N ILE A 278 12.29 8.00 -29.52
CA ILE A 278 11.68 6.95 -30.34
C ILE A 278 10.36 7.48 -30.88
N GLY A 279 10.09 7.24 -32.16
CA GLY A 279 8.83 7.64 -32.80
C GLY A 279 7.60 6.95 -32.17
N LYS A 280 6.42 7.50 -32.45
CA LYS A 280 5.12 7.05 -31.87
C LYS A 280 4.76 5.60 -32.16
N ASN A 281 5.28 5.02 -33.27
CA ASN A 281 5.07 3.62 -33.64
C ASN A 281 6.30 2.74 -33.33
N GLY A 282 7.25 3.22 -32.54
CA GLY A 282 8.48 2.48 -32.20
C GLY A 282 9.63 2.71 -33.16
N GLU A 283 9.56 3.72 -34.06
CA GLU A 283 10.62 4.02 -35.00
C GLU A 283 11.89 4.46 -34.26
N GLN A 284 13.00 3.77 -34.54
CA GLN A 284 14.29 4.05 -33.90
C GLN A 284 14.92 5.34 -34.44
N PRO A 285 15.66 6.05 -33.58
CA PRO A 285 16.41 7.24 -34.02
C PRO A 285 17.34 6.93 -35.17
N ASN A 286 17.32 7.74 -36.23
CA ASN A 286 18.17 7.63 -37.42
C ASN A 286 18.98 8.91 -37.69
N ASP A 287 18.79 9.93 -36.86
CA ASP A 287 19.52 11.19 -36.95
C ASP A 287 19.89 11.67 -35.54
N SER A 288 20.87 12.58 -35.46
CA SER A 288 21.32 13.10 -34.16
C SER A 288 21.83 14.53 -34.27
N MET A 289 21.72 15.24 -33.12
CA MET A 289 22.32 16.57 -32.97
C MET A 289 22.93 16.74 -31.60
N ASN A 290 23.94 17.57 -31.48
CA ASN A 290 24.47 18.02 -30.21
C ASN A 290 23.92 19.41 -29.87
N TYR A 291 23.30 19.51 -28.68
CA TYR A 291 22.81 20.79 -28.17
C TYR A 291 23.42 21.07 -26.79
N LYS A 292 24.34 22.01 -26.73
CA LYS A 292 25.03 22.46 -25.51
C LYS A 292 25.66 21.29 -24.71
N GLY A 293 26.26 20.30 -25.41
CA GLY A 293 26.90 19.15 -24.80
C GLY A 293 25.95 17.97 -24.46
N MET A 294 24.68 18.06 -24.84
CA MET A 294 23.71 16.98 -24.79
C MET A 294 23.50 16.40 -26.17
N ASP A 295 23.68 15.08 -26.34
CA ASP A 295 23.43 14.40 -27.61
C ASP A 295 21.95 14.00 -27.66
N ILE A 296 21.27 14.45 -28.73
CA ILE A 296 19.85 14.14 -28.95
C ILE A 296 19.75 13.30 -30.21
N HIS A 297 19.30 12.07 -30.09
CA HIS A 297 19.03 11.15 -31.19
C HIS A 297 17.52 11.12 -31.43
N TYR A 298 17.10 11.27 -32.69
CA TYR A 298 15.69 11.38 -33.08
C TYR A 298 15.40 10.72 -34.44
N TYR A 299 14.11 10.49 -34.71
CA TYR A 299 13.66 9.90 -35.98
C TYR A 299 13.21 11.01 -36.96
N LYS A 300 13.83 11.07 -38.16
CA LYS A 300 13.55 11.99 -39.26
C LYS A 300 13.61 13.47 -38.89
N LYS A 301 12.71 13.92 -37.99
CA LYS A 301 12.61 15.32 -37.58
C LYS A 301 12.42 15.40 -36.08
N LEU A 302 13.16 16.30 -35.44
CA LEU A 302 13.02 16.56 -34.02
C LEU A 302 11.65 17.18 -33.72
N GLN A 303 10.86 16.47 -32.92
CA GLN A 303 9.46 16.84 -32.57
C GLN A 303 9.38 17.79 -31.37
N VAL A 304 10.47 17.95 -30.62
CA VAL A 304 10.54 18.79 -29.43
C VAL A 304 11.68 19.80 -29.55
N ARG A 305 11.52 20.96 -28.96
CA ARG A 305 12.55 21.98 -28.94
C ARG A 305 13.76 21.52 -28.11
N PRO A 306 15.01 21.55 -28.66
CA PRO A 306 16.20 21.13 -27.91
C PRO A 306 16.38 21.88 -26.59
N ASN A 307 16.06 23.18 -26.58
CA ASN A 307 16.14 24.01 -25.38
C ASN A 307 15.20 23.52 -24.27
N MET A 308 14.04 22.96 -24.60
CA MET A 308 13.10 22.37 -23.63
C MET A 308 13.74 21.16 -22.95
N LEU A 309 14.24 20.18 -23.72
CA LEU A 309 14.95 19.01 -23.20
C LEU A 309 16.17 19.43 -22.35
N TYR A 310 16.95 20.37 -22.84
CA TYR A 310 18.13 20.87 -22.14
C TYR A 310 17.76 21.50 -20.78
N ARG A 311 16.70 22.30 -20.70
CA ARG A 311 16.25 22.91 -19.45
C ARG A 311 15.76 21.90 -18.41
N TRP A 312 15.16 20.79 -18.86
CA TRP A 312 14.64 19.74 -17.98
C TRP A 312 15.73 18.75 -17.56
N MET A 313 16.67 18.45 -18.44
CA MET A 313 17.76 17.49 -18.21
C MET A 313 19.00 18.10 -17.58
N ASN A 314 19.16 19.44 -17.63
CA ASN A 314 20.42 20.07 -17.27
C ASN A 314 20.53 20.38 -15.78
N TYR A 315 21.51 19.78 -15.15
CA TYR A 315 21.90 20.03 -13.75
C TYR A 315 22.65 21.37 -13.55
N GLN A 316 23.17 21.96 -14.60
CA GLN A 316 24.03 23.15 -14.52
C GLN A 316 23.26 24.47 -14.48
N ALA A 317 21.97 24.47 -14.82
CA ALA A 317 21.17 25.71 -14.96
C ALA A 317 20.99 26.54 -13.67
N PHE A 318 21.42 26.02 -12.51
CA PHE A 318 21.27 26.69 -11.23
C PHE A 318 22.57 27.25 -10.63
N VAL A 319 23.69 27.15 -11.32
CA VAL A 319 24.98 27.67 -10.81
C VAL A 319 25.30 28.98 -11.50
N LYS A 320 24.81 30.08 -10.95
CA LYS A 320 25.12 31.45 -11.40
C LYS A 320 26.45 32.00 -10.85
N ASN A 321 27.24 31.23 -10.08
CA ASN A 321 28.48 31.71 -9.48
C ASN A 321 29.67 30.79 -9.76
N ASP A 322 30.68 31.36 -10.38
CA ASP A 322 31.90 30.82 -11.01
C ASP A 322 32.97 30.22 -10.10
N SER A 323 32.68 29.68 -8.95
CA SER A 323 33.71 28.96 -8.19
C SER A 323 33.79 27.51 -8.61
N LEU A 324 35.00 27.00 -8.87
CA LEU A 324 35.29 25.59 -9.20
C LEU A 324 34.65 24.59 -8.22
N ARG A 325 34.55 24.96 -6.94
CA ARG A 325 33.83 24.18 -5.93
C ARG A 325 32.33 24.06 -6.20
N ASN A 326 31.70 25.14 -6.69
CA ASN A 326 30.28 25.14 -7.01
C ASN A 326 30.01 24.34 -8.29
N LEU A 327 30.94 24.39 -9.26
CA LEU A 327 30.86 23.60 -10.48
C LEU A 327 30.97 22.09 -10.22
N GLN A 328 31.91 21.66 -9.37
CA GLN A 328 32.00 20.25 -8.93
C GLN A 328 30.77 19.80 -8.16
N ARG A 329 30.25 20.64 -7.27
CA ARG A 329 29.04 20.34 -6.49
C ARG A 329 27.79 20.26 -7.37
N SER A 330 27.70 21.04 -8.43
CA SER A 330 26.59 21.01 -9.37
C SER A 330 26.56 19.74 -10.22
N ARG A 331 27.71 19.11 -10.43
CA ARG A 331 27.85 17.85 -11.17
C ARG A 331 27.64 16.59 -10.34
N LEU A 332 27.62 16.69 -9.00
CA LEU A 332 27.34 15.52 -8.17
C LEU A 332 25.97 14.92 -8.50
N TYR A 333 25.90 13.60 -8.56
CA TYR A 333 24.63 12.91 -8.66
C TYR A 333 23.71 13.31 -7.48
N SER A 334 22.43 13.36 -7.73
CA SER A 334 21.43 13.60 -6.68
C SER A 334 20.14 12.88 -7.04
N GLN A 335 19.68 12.01 -6.13
CA GLN A 335 18.43 11.28 -6.27
C GLN A 335 17.22 12.24 -6.44
N TYR A 336 17.18 13.30 -5.66
CA TYR A 336 16.15 14.34 -5.76
C TYR A 336 16.09 14.95 -7.17
N ARG A 337 17.26 15.27 -7.77
CA ARG A 337 17.30 15.80 -9.14
C ARG A 337 16.81 14.77 -10.15
N GLN A 338 17.22 13.52 -10.03
CA GLN A 338 16.72 12.43 -10.88
C GLN A 338 15.21 12.32 -10.84
N GLN A 339 14.63 12.26 -9.65
CA GLN A 339 13.17 12.21 -9.46
C GLN A 339 12.47 13.43 -10.07
N ARG A 340 12.99 14.64 -9.83
CA ARG A 340 12.45 15.89 -10.41
C ARG A 340 12.48 15.89 -11.93
N ILE A 341 13.51 15.34 -12.57
CA ILE A 341 13.56 15.21 -14.02
C ILE A 341 12.46 14.25 -14.49
N GLN A 342 12.34 13.08 -13.88
CA GLN A 342 11.32 12.10 -14.22
C GLN A 342 9.90 12.67 -14.05
N GLU A 343 9.61 13.32 -12.94
CA GLU A 343 8.32 13.97 -12.69
C GLU A 343 7.99 15.03 -13.76
N LYS A 344 8.94 15.91 -14.03
CA LYS A 344 8.74 16.99 -15.01
C LYS A 344 8.53 16.48 -16.43
N LEU A 345 9.29 15.49 -16.85
CA LEU A 345 9.13 14.88 -18.16
C LEU A 345 7.80 14.09 -18.25
N ALA A 346 7.37 13.42 -17.18
CA ALA A 346 6.09 12.75 -17.12
C ALA A 346 4.89 13.72 -17.22
N GLN A 347 5.00 14.90 -16.62
CA GLN A 347 3.96 15.94 -16.69
C GLN A 347 3.71 16.48 -18.10
N LEU A 348 4.67 16.33 -19.03
CA LEU A 348 4.52 16.81 -20.39
C LEU A 348 3.48 16.04 -21.21
N SER A 349 3.08 14.84 -20.77
CA SER A 349 2.08 13.98 -21.44
C SER A 349 2.34 13.71 -22.93
N ILE A 350 3.56 14.04 -23.43
CA ILE A 350 3.97 13.84 -24.83
C ILE A 350 4.67 12.51 -25.04
N PHE A 351 5.10 11.89 -23.96
CA PHE A 351 5.77 10.60 -23.97
C PHE A 351 4.84 9.52 -23.42
N ARG A 352 4.70 8.44 -24.18
CA ARG A 352 3.98 7.23 -23.75
C ARG A 352 4.81 6.38 -22.79
N TYR A 353 6.10 6.36 -23.00
CA TYR A 353 7.07 5.63 -22.19
C TYR A 353 8.35 6.46 -22.03
N MET A 354 8.94 6.37 -20.87
CA MET A 354 10.17 7.10 -20.54
C MET A 354 11.02 6.26 -19.60
N ASP A 355 12.31 6.15 -19.92
CA ASP A 355 13.29 5.51 -19.06
C ASP A 355 14.53 6.41 -18.93
N LEU A 356 14.87 6.75 -17.70
CA LEU A 356 16.02 7.58 -17.34
C LEU A 356 17.03 6.75 -16.58
N GLN A 357 18.09 6.37 -17.24
CA GLN A 357 19.15 5.52 -16.73
C GLN A 357 20.43 6.31 -16.43
N TYR A 358 21.10 5.88 -15.35
CA TYR A 358 22.44 6.34 -14.98
C TYR A 358 23.37 5.14 -15.01
N THR A 359 24.35 5.17 -15.87
CA THR A 359 25.31 4.07 -16.08
C THR A 359 26.74 4.56 -15.86
N PRO A 360 27.63 3.77 -15.25
CA PRO A 360 29.04 4.12 -15.17
C PRO A 360 29.60 4.42 -16.57
N GLN A 361 30.46 5.39 -16.66
CA GLN A 361 31.10 5.77 -17.91
C GLN A 361 32.01 4.64 -18.44
N ASP A 362 32.66 3.94 -17.56
CA ASP A 362 33.50 2.77 -17.84
C ASP A 362 33.31 1.69 -16.77
N THR A 363 33.86 0.51 -17.00
CA THR A 363 33.78 -0.66 -16.12
C THR A 363 34.90 -0.73 -15.09
N THR A 364 35.76 0.28 -15.00
CA THR A 364 36.86 0.27 -14.04
C THR A 364 36.37 0.44 -12.61
N ALA A 365 37.04 -0.23 -11.69
CA ALA A 365 36.68 -0.15 -10.27
C ALA A 365 36.84 1.26 -9.68
N THR A 366 37.53 2.17 -10.37
CA THR A 366 37.76 3.56 -9.97
C THR A 366 36.82 4.57 -10.60
N CYS A 367 35.96 4.14 -11.55
CA CYS A 367 34.99 5.01 -12.20
C CYS A 367 34.10 5.75 -11.20
N ASP A 368 34.09 7.06 -11.28
CA ASP A 368 33.25 7.95 -10.44
C ASP A 368 32.27 8.78 -11.28
N THR A 369 32.19 8.53 -12.58
CA THR A 369 31.36 9.28 -13.51
C THR A 369 30.20 8.43 -14.02
N LEU A 370 28.99 9.00 -13.99
CA LEU A 370 27.76 8.39 -14.48
C LEU A 370 27.28 9.10 -15.73
N ASN A 371 27.19 8.38 -16.86
CA ASN A 371 26.49 8.86 -18.04
C ASN A 371 24.99 8.73 -17.87
N VAL A 372 24.27 9.74 -18.36
CA VAL A 372 22.81 9.80 -18.28
C VAL A 372 22.23 9.46 -19.64
N ARG A 373 21.36 8.48 -19.68
CA ARG A 373 20.62 8.09 -20.89
C ARG A 373 19.12 8.25 -20.62
N LEU A 374 18.47 9.14 -21.37
CA LEU A 374 17.03 9.23 -21.45
C LEU A 374 16.55 8.53 -22.72
N GLN A 375 15.70 7.53 -22.58
CA GLN A 375 14.99 6.91 -23.70
C GLN A 375 13.51 7.27 -23.56
N ALA A 376 12.92 7.91 -24.56
CA ALA A 376 11.52 8.33 -24.52
C ALA A 376 10.82 8.01 -25.82
N THR A 377 9.66 7.39 -25.73
CA THR A 377 8.79 7.07 -26.89
C THR A 377 7.64 8.05 -26.92
N PHE A 378 7.46 8.71 -28.07
CA PHE A 378 6.35 9.65 -28.23
C PHE A 378 4.98 8.96 -28.14
N ASP A 379 4.05 9.65 -27.55
CA ASP A 379 2.62 9.28 -27.57
C ASP A 379 1.95 9.80 -28.86
N LYS A 380 0.72 9.36 -29.08
CA LYS A 380 -0.11 9.90 -30.15
C LYS A 380 -0.38 11.40 -29.92
N PRO A 381 -0.20 12.24 -30.94
CA PRO A 381 -0.31 13.69 -30.77
C PRO A 381 -1.75 14.17 -30.62
N LEU A 382 -2.73 13.35 -30.98
CA LEU A 382 -4.16 13.67 -30.93
C LEU A 382 -4.88 12.62 -30.09
N ASP A 383 -5.69 13.11 -29.15
CA ASP A 383 -6.55 12.31 -28.28
C ASP A 383 -7.97 12.87 -28.34
N ALA A 384 -8.96 12.01 -28.54
CA ALA A 384 -10.38 12.39 -28.59
C ALA A 384 -11.16 11.52 -27.63
N GLU A 385 -12.00 12.15 -26.82
CA GLU A 385 -12.80 11.50 -25.79
C GLU A 385 -14.27 11.93 -25.93
N LEU A 386 -15.16 10.95 -25.92
CA LEU A 386 -16.59 11.13 -25.84
C LEU A 386 -17.10 10.54 -24.52
N GLU A 387 -17.65 11.38 -23.68
CA GLU A 387 -18.27 10.99 -22.42
C GLU A 387 -19.78 11.20 -22.50
N VAL A 388 -20.54 10.20 -22.10
CA VAL A 388 -22.00 10.30 -21.94
C VAL A 388 -22.32 9.99 -20.49
N ASN A 389 -23.05 10.88 -19.85
CA ASN A 389 -23.43 10.74 -18.46
C ASN A 389 -24.91 11.02 -18.24
N VAL A 390 -25.43 10.57 -17.10
CA VAL A 390 -26.74 10.94 -16.58
C VAL A 390 -26.53 11.58 -15.23
N THR A 391 -26.98 12.80 -15.06
CA THR A 391 -26.81 13.54 -13.81
C THR A 391 -28.14 13.63 -13.08
N THR A 392 -28.17 13.30 -11.81
CA THR A 392 -29.29 13.52 -10.90
C THR A 392 -28.83 14.48 -9.81
N LYS A 393 -29.56 15.58 -9.65
CA LYS A 393 -29.28 16.61 -8.66
C LYS A 393 -30.26 16.51 -7.47
N SER A 394 -29.86 17.04 -6.34
CA SER A 394 -30.64 17.04 -5.10
C SER A 394 -31.95 17.88 -5.18
N ASN A 395 -32.12 18.65 -6.22
CA ASN A 395 -33.34 19.43 -6.51
C ASN A 395 -34.32 18.73 -7.48
N ASP A 396 -34.27 17.39 -7.56
CA ASP A 396 -35.08 16.54 -8.40
C ASP A 396 -34.94 16.81 -9.93
N GLN A 397 -33.87 17.41 -10.34
CA GLN A 397 -33.51 17.53 -11.75
C GLN A 397 -32.64 16.34 -12.17
N THR A 398 -33.08 15.67 -13.22
CA THR A 398 -32.36 14.54 -13.82
C THR A 398 -32.30 14.74 -15.33
N GLY A 399 -31.18 14.38 -15.94
CA GLY A 399 -31.07 14.42 -17.38
C GLY A 399 -29.77 13.89 -17.94
N PRO A 400 -29.75 13.55 -19.24
CA PRO A 400 -28.54 13.11 -19.92
C PRO A 400 -27.63 14.30 -20.21
N GLY A 401 -26.34 14.03 -20.14
CA GLY A 401 -25.28 14.92 -20.59
C GLY A 401 -24.32 14.20 -21.52
N ALA A 402 -23.72 14.94 -22.42
CA ALA A 402 -22.64 14.46 -23.25
C ALA A 402 -21.52 15.49 -23.28
N SER A 403 -20.30 15.04 -23.26
CA SER A 403 -19.15 15.88 -23.49
C SER A 403 -18.24 15.27 -24.57
N PHE A 404 -17.78 16.10 -25.46
CA PHE A 404 -16.78 15.72 -26.47
C PHE A 404 -15.56 16.59 -26.27
N SER A 405 -14.39 15.94 -26.08
CA SER A 405 -13.13 16.65 -25.94
C SER A 405 -12.11 16.18 -26.97
N VAL A 406 -11.35 17.13 -27.50
CA VAL A 406 -10.20 16.86 -28.39
C VAL A 406 -8.98 17.52 -27.80
N THR A 407 -7.96 16.73 -27.52
CA THR A 407 -6.68 17.18 -26.99
C THR A 407 -5.59 16.99 -28.03
N ARG A 408 -4.90 18.06 -28.41
CA ARG A 408 -3.70 18.01 -29.23
C ARG A 408 -2.47 18.29 -28.38
N LYS A 409 -1.55 17.33 -28.35
CA LYS A 409 -0.30 17.40 -27.56
C LYS A 409 0.84 17.96 -28.42
N ASN A 410 1.76 18.69 -27.80
CA ASN A 410 3.01 19.19 -28.38
C ASN A 410 2.82 20.03 -29.65
N VAL A 411 1.91 20.98 -29.60
CA VAL A 411 1.52 21.81 -30.78
C VAL A 411 2.69 22.60 -31.32
N PHE A 412 3.54 23.18 -30.45
CA PHE A 412 4.67 24.03 -30.80
C PHE A 412 6.04 23.42 -30.45
N GLY A 413 6.09 22.15 -30.04
CA GLY A 413 7.34 21.45 -29.69
C GLY A 413 7.89 21.76 -28.31
N GLY A 414 7.14 22.43 -27.44
CA GLY A 414 7.50 22.74 -26.05
C GLY A 414 6.83 21.84 -25.00
N GLY A 415 6.06 20.84 -25.45
CA GLY A 415 5.31 19.94 -24.57
C GLY A 415 3.94 20.49 -24.16
N GLU A 416 3.43 21.48 -24.85
CA GLU A 416 2.12 22.09 -24.61
C GLU A 416 0.99 21.13 -25.00
N SER A 417 -0.14 21.18 -24.29
CA SER A 417 -1.38 20.53 -24.70
C SER A 417 -2.49 21.54 -24.95
N TRP A 418 -3.20 21.34 -26.05
CA TRP A 418 -4.39 22.10 -26.40
C TRP A 418 -5.60 21.19 -26.26
N ASN A 419 -6.54 21.58 -25.40
CA ASN A 419 -7.79 20.85 -25.19
C ASN A 419 -8.97 21.74 -25.56
N VAL A 420 -9.84 21.21 -26.39
CA VAL A 420 -11.15 21.80 -26.70
C VAL A 420 -12.21 20.84 -26.21
N LYS A 421 -13.04 21.29 -25.27
CA LYS A 421 -14.14 20.47 -24.70
C LYS A 421 -15.48 21.16 -24.97
N LEU A 422 -16.38 20.41 -25.60
CA LEU A 422 -17.78 20.78 -25.81
C LEU A 422 -18.63 19.96 -24.86
N ASN A 423 -19.49 20.64 -24.07
CA ASN A 423 -20.40 19.99 -23.14
C ASN A 423 -21.82 20.38 -23.50
N GLY A 424 -22.72 19.40 -23.51
CA GLY A 424 -24.15 19.60 -23.63
C GLY A 424 -24.90 18.77 -22.61
N SER A 425 -25.89 19.36 -21.93
CA SER A 425 -26.76 18.63 -21.02
C SER A 425 -28.20 19.12 -21.19
N TYR A 426 -29.12 18.21 -21.02
CA TYR A 426 -30.54 18.50 -20.96
C TYR A 426 -31.10 17.95 -19.66
N GLU A 427 -31.70 18.79 -18.84
CA GLU A 427 -32.19 18.42 -17.52
C GLU A 427 -33.69 18.69 -17.46
N TRP A 428 -34.47 17.78 -16.88
CA TRP A 428 -35.90 17.96 -16.59
C TRP A 428 -36.16 17.70 -15.12
N GLN A 429 -37.20 18.31 -14.60
CA GLN A 429 -37.65 18.12 -13.22
C GLN A 429 -38.47 16.83 -13.11
N THR A 430 -38.01 15.86 -12.34
CA THR A 430 -38.69 14.56 -12.15
C THR A 430 -39.70 14.56 -11.02
N GLY A 431 -39.71 15.58 -10.15
CA GLY A 431 -40.67 15.77 -9.07
C GLY A 431 -41.83 16.69 -9.49
N GLY A 432 -42.89 16.13 -9.99
CA GLY A 432 -44.16 16.86 -10.17
C GLY A 432 -44.78 17.13 -8.80
N GLY A 433 -44.63 18.34 -8.28
CA GLY A 433 -45.40 18.78 -7.13
C GLY A 433 -46.90 18.68 -7.44
N LYS A 434 -47.62 17.78 -6.79
CA LYS A 434 -49.05 17.89 -6.65
C LYS A 434 -49.32 19.13 -5.82
N ASN A 435 -49.77 20.20 -6.47
CA ASN A 435 -50.45 21.29 -5.79
C ASN A 435 -51.75 20.71 -5.20
N SER A 436 -51.82 20.61 -3.89
CA SER A 436 -53.04 20.48 -3.13
C SER A 436 -53.49 21.84 -2.64
#